data_6c609cdc64c9f4b361db568f07705216
#
_entry.id   6c609cdc64c9f4b361db568f07705216
#
_cell.length_a   1.000
_cell.length_b   1.000
_cell.length_c   1.000
_cell.angle_alpha   90.00
_cell.angle_beta   90.00
_cell.angle_gamma   90.00
#
_symmetry.space_group_name_H-M   'P 1'
#
loop_
_entity.id
_entity.type
_entity.pdbx_description
1 polymer ?
#
loop_
_entity_poly.entity_id
_entity_poly.type
_entity_poly.pdbx_seq_one_letter_code
_entity_poly.pdbx_strand_id
1 'polypeptide(L)'
;MIEIAPLREADRAGWEPLARGYKAFYETELPDARYEETWRLLIAGERIHGLAARLDGQIVGIAHYLFHAQTWSADVCYLQDLFTAPEARGRGVATALIEHVAEAARARGAVKFYWMTKEGNRTARALYDRIARFKGFVRYDHPL
;
A
#
# COMPACT_ATOMS: atom_id res chain seq x y z
N MET A 1 -8.71 -0.71 -18.64
CA MET A 1 -8.02 0.50 -18.14
C MET A 1 -8.05 0.51 -16.62
N ILE A 2 -6.91 0.75 -16.01
CA ILE A 2 -6.79 0.80 -14.54
C ILE A 2 -7.07 2.23 -14.08
N GLU A 3 -8.04 2.39 -13.19
CA GLU A 3 -8.34 3.69 -12.58
C GLU A 3 -7.89 3.67 -11.13
N ILE A 4 -7.10 4.67 -10.73
CA ILE A 4 -6.62 4.82 -9.36
C ILE A 4 -7.22 6.08 -8.76
N ALA A 5 -7.77 5.95 -7.56
CA ALA A 5 -8.33 7.09 -6.82
C ALA A 5 -8.26 6.84 -5.31
N PRO A 6 -8.29 7.91 -4.51
CA PRO A 6 -8.40 7.76 -3.07
C PRO A 6 -9.65 6.96 -2.68
N LEU A 7 -9.53 6.21 -1.59
CA LEU A 7 -10.66 5.47 -1.02
C LEU A 7 -11.74 6.44 -0.54
N ARG A 8 -13.00 6.10 -0.83
CA ARG A 8 -14.18 6.84 -0.39
C ARG A 8 -15.05 5.92 0.45
N GLU A 9 -15.99 6.50 1.20
CA GLU A 9 -16.88 5.72 2.06
C GLU A 9 -17.64 4.63 1.30
N ALA A 10 -18.01 4.88 0.06
CA ALA A 10 -18.70 3.91 -0.78
C ALA A 10 -17.83 2.69 -1.14
N ASP A 11 -16.53 2.74 -0.89
CA ASP A 11 -15.59 1.71 -1.31
C ASP A 11 -15.39 0.61 -0.26
N ARG A 12 -16.02 0.71 0.91
CA ARG A 12 -15.82 -0.24 2.02
C ARG A 12 -15.99 -1.71 1.57
N ALA A 13 -17.07 -1.99 0.86
CA ALA A 13 -17.37 -3.36 0.44
C ALA A 13 -16.34 -3.93 -0.53
N GLY A 14 -15.71 -3.10 -1.35
CA GLY A 14 -14.65 -3.52 -2.26
C GLY A 14 -13.28 -3.58 -1.59
N TRP A 15 -13.04 -2.72 -0.61
CA TRP A 15 -11.77 -2.65 0.11
C TRP A 15 -11.57 -3.83 1.07
N GLU A 16 -12.58 -4.16 1.86
CA GLU A 16 -12.42 -5.12 2.96
C GLU A 16 -11.96 -6.50 2.51
N PRO A 17 -12.51 -7.10 1.43
CA PRO A 17 -12.01 -8.41 0.97
C PRO A 17 -10.52 -8.38 0.61
N LEU A 18 -10.05 -7.28 0.03
CA LEU A 18 -8.64 -7.14 -0.32
C LEU A 18 -7.77 -6.92 0.91
N ALA A 19 -8.25 -6.14 1.88
CA ALA A 19 -7.55 -5.95 3.15
C ALA A 19 -7.39 -7.29 3.88
N ARG A 20 -8.45 -8.09 3.93
CA ARG A 20 -8.40 -9.43 4.53
C ARG A 20 -7.50 -10.37 3.74
N GLY A 21 -7.52 -10.30 2.41
CA GLY A 21 -6.63 -11.07 1.54
C GLY A 21 -5.16 -10.74 1.77
N TYR A 22 -4.86 -9.47 1.97
CA TYR A 22 -3.50 -9.03 2.30
C TYR A 22 -3.02 -9.64 3.62
N LYS A 23 -3.86 -9.59 4.66
CA LYS A 23 -3.52 -10.16 5.97
C LYS A 23 -3.39 -11.69 5.90
N ALA A 24 -4.25 -12.36 5.13
CA ALA A 24 -4.15 -13.80 4.92
C ALA A 24 -2.84 -14.18 4.23
N PHE A 25 -2.39 -13.38 3.27
CA PHE A 25 -1.11 -13.59 2.61
C PHE A 25 0.06 -13.57 3.62
N TYR A 26 -0.05 -12.75 4.65
CA TYR A 26 0.95 -12.69 5.73
C TYR A 26 0.58 -13.56 6.93
N GLU A 27 -0.38 -14.50 6.74
CA GLU A 27 -0.78 -15.45 7.78
C GLU A 27 -1.19 -14.76 9.09
N THR A 28 -1.89 -13.63 8.97
CA THR A 28 -2.31 -12.80 10.10
C THR A 28 -3.82 -12.77 10.18
N GLU A 29 -4.38 -13.09 11.35
CA GLU A 29 -5.80 -12.92 11.64
C GLU A 29 -5.98 -11.74 12.58
N LEU A 30 -6.93 -10.87 12.24
CA LEU A 30 -7.27 -9.71 13.05
C LEU A 30 -8.76 -9.72 13.34
N PRO A 31 -9.17 -9.20 14.50
CA PRO A 31 -10.60 -9.07 14.82
C PRO A 31 -11.27 -8.05 13.91
N ASP A 32 -12.57 -8.21 13.68
CA ASP A 32 -13.36 -7.30 12.83
C ASP A 32 -13.22 -5.84 13.24
N ALA A 33 -13.14 -5.59 14.57
CA ALA A 33 -12.97 -4.25 15.10
C ALA A 33 -11.71 -3.55 14.56
N ARG A 34 -10.63 -4.31 14.27
CA ARG A 34 -9.42 -3.73 13.73
C ARG A 34 -9.62 -3.25 12.29
N TYR A 35 -10.39 -4.00 11.48
CA TYR A 35 -10.70 -3.56 10.12
C TYR A 35 -11.57 -2.30 10.15
N GLU A 36 -12.49 -2.19 11.09
CA GLU A 36 -13.32 -0.99 11.28
C GLU A 36 -12.46 0.22 11.65
N GLU A 37 -11.56 0.07 12.60
CA GLU A 37 -10.66 1.16 13.00
C GLU A 37 -9.75 1.59 11.86
N THR A 38 -9.18 0.64 11.13
CA THR A 38 -8.33 0.92 9.99
C THR A 38 -9.10 1.68 8.92
N TRP A 39 -10.33 1.25 8.64
CA TRP A 39 -11.18 1.94 7.67
C TRP A 39 -11.42 3.40 8.05
N ARG A 40 -11.74 3.65 9.31
CA ARG A 40 -11.93 5.02 9.80
C ARG A 40 -10.69 5.88 9.62
N LEU A 41 -9.51 5.34 9.91
CA LEU A 41 -8.24 6.05 9.70
C LEU A 41 -8.01 6.36 8.23
N LEU A 42 -8.29 5.42 7.34
CA LEU A 42 -8.12 5.61 5.89
C LEU A 42 -9.07 6.67 5.35
N ILE A 43 -10.33 6.66 5.78
CA ILE A 43 -11.32 7.64 5.31
C ILE A 43 -11.03 9.03 5.88
N ALA A 44 -10.54 9.13 7.11
CA ALA A 44 -10.11 10.40 7.67
C ALA A 44 -8.94 11.01 6.87
N GLY A 45 -8.04 10.17 6.35
CA GLY A 45 -6.98 10.62 5.44
C GLY A 45 -5.98 11.58 6.05
N GLU A 46 -5.82 11.57 7.37
CA GLU A 46 -4.90 12.46 8.08
C GLU A 46 -3.58 11.78 8.40
N ARG A 47 -3.64 10.60 9.00
CA ARG A 47 -2.46 9.85 9.45
C ARG A 47 -2.02 8.81 8.45
N ILE A 48 -2.96 8.13 7.84
CA ILE A 48 -2.71 7.18 6.76
C ILE A 48 -3.66 7.49 5.60
N HIS A 49 -3.22 7.10 4.39
CA HIS A 49 -3.93 7.38 3.16
C HIS A 49 -4.16 6.08 2.41
N GLY A 50 -5.28 5.97 1.71
CA GLY A 50 -5.62 4.78 0.95
C GLY A 50 -5.98 5.09 -0.49
N LEU A 51 -5.52 4.22 -1.39
CA LEU A 51 -5.87 4.24 -2.80
C LEU A 51 -6.54 2.93 -3.17
N ALA A 52 -7.48 3.02 -4.11
CA ALA A 52 -8.08 1.87 -4.75
C ALA A 52 -7.75 1.87 -6.23
N ALA A 53 -7.43 0.70 -6.76
CA ALA A 53 -7.28 0.46 -8.19
C ALA A 53 -8.53 -0.28 -8.69
N ARG A 54 -9.12 0.21 -9.77
CA ARG A 54 -10.32 -0.38 -10.37
C ARG A 54 -10.05 -0.84 -11.78
N LEU A 55 -10.59 -2.01 -12.10
CA LEU A 55 -10.72 -2.51 -13.46
C LEU A 55 -12.21 -2.75 -13.70
N ASP A 56 -12.75 -2.15 -14.76
CA ASP A 56 -14.15 -2.28 -15.11
C ASP A 56 -15.09 -1.98 -13.92
N GLY A 57 -14.74 -0.96 -13.15
CA GLY A 57 -15.55 -0.50 -12.02
C GLY A 57 -15.37 -1.29 -10.73
N GLN A 58 -14.63 -2.39 -10.73
CA GLN A 58 -14.39 -3.20 -9.54
C GLN A 58 -13.03 -2.91 -8.92
N ILE A 59 -12.98 -2.83 -7.59
CA ILE A 59 -11.73 -2.65 -6.88
C ILE A 59 -10.95 -3.96 -6.94
N VAL A 60 -9.76 -3.90 -7.54
CA VAL A 60 -8.88 -5.06 -7.71
C VAL A 60 -7.52 -4.89 -7.04
N GLY A 61 -7.25 -3.72 -6.50
CA GLY A 61 -6.01 -3.46 -5.79
C GLY A 61 -6.17 -2.34 -4.78
N ILE A 62 -5.37 -2.38 -3.72
CA ILE A 62 -5.34 -1.36 -2.68
C ILE A 62 -3.91 -1.03 -2.31
N ALA A 63 -3.71 0.23 -1.87
CA ALA A 63 -2.45 0.69 -1.32
C ALA A 63 -2.74 1.58 -0.11
N HIS A 64 -1.95 1.39 0.96
CA HIS A 64 -2.01 2.24 2.14
C HIS A 64 -0.64 2.85 2.35
N TYR A 65 -0.58 4.17 2.48
CA TYR A 65 0.69 4.86 2.64
C TYR A 65 0.58 5.99 3.66
N LEU A 66 1.71 6.43 4.14
CA LEU A 66 1.78 7.49 5.14
C LEU A 66 3.07 8.29 4.96
N PHE A 67 3.10 9.45 5.59
CA PHE A 67 4.27 10.30 5.63
C PHE A 67 4.82 10.32 7.05
N HIS A 68 6.13 10.22 7.18
CA HIS A 68 6.76 10.35 8.50
C HIS A 68 7.90 11.36 8.46
N ALA A 69 8.14 11.96 9.61
CA ALA A 69 9.24 12.90 9.79
C ALA A 69 10.57 12.13 9.73
N GLN A 70 11.59 12.83 9.31
CA GLN A 70 12.95 12.33 9.27
C GLN A 70 13.88 13.40 9.84
N THR A 71 14.91 12.95 10.57
CA THR A 71 15.81 13.87 11.28
C THR A 71 16.55 14.83 10.34
N TRP A 72 16.99 14.33 9.18
CA TRP A 72 17.95 15.05 8.35
C TRP A 72 17.36 15.62 7.07
N SER A 73 16.06 15.55 6.89
CA SER A 73 15.41 16.02 5.66
C SER A 73 13.94 16.31 5.91
N ALA A 74 13.23 16.73 4.85
CA ALA A 74 11.78 16.82 4.84
C ALA A 74 11.17 15.42 4.98
N ASP A 75 9.83 15.36 5.09
CA ASP A 75 9.09 14.11 5.27
C ASP A 75 9.41 13.06 4.22
N VAL A 76 9.19 11.82 4.61
CA VAL A 76 9.39 10.63 3.79
C VAL A 76 8.06 9.92 3.61
N CYS A 77 7.80 9.40 2.43
CA CYS A 77 6.62 8.59 2.14
C CYS A 77 6.94 7.10 2.34
N TYR A 78 6.09 6.43 3.10
CA TYR A 78 6.18 4.99 3.34
C TYR A 78 4.93 4.31 2.80
N LEU A 79 5.11 3.40 1.84
CA LEU A 79 4.04 2.53 1.34
C LEU A 79 4.01 1.30 2.24
N GLN A 80 3.01 1.23 3.11
CA GLN A 80 2.94 0.20 4.12
C GLN A 80 2.31 -1.09 3.62
N ASP A 81 1.20 -0.97 2.90
CA ASP A 81 0.45 -2.12 2.38
C ASP A 81 0.19 -1.94 0.89
N LEU A 82 0.41 -3.01 0.15
CA LEU A 82 0.13 -3.05 -1.29
C LEU A 82 -0.39 -4.45 -1.63
N PHE A 83 -1.59 -4.52 -2.20
CA PHE A 83 -2.19 -5.81 -2.51
C PHE A 83 -3.01 -5.73 -3.79
N THR A 84 -2.86 -6.75 -4.64
CA THR A 84 -3.63 -6.92 -5.86
C THR A 84 -4.40 -8.23 -5.74
N ALA A 85 -5.69 -8.20 -6.06
CA ALA A 85 -6.51 -9.41 -6.10
C ALA A 85 -5.84 -10.45 -7.00
N PRO A 86 -5.80 -11.75 -6.58
CA PRO A 86 -5.10 -12.77 -7.35
C PRO A 86 -5.52 -12.83 -8.82
N GLU A 87 -6.80 -12.68 -9.13
CA GLU A 87 -7.33 -12.73 -10.48
C GLU A 87 -6.96 -11.53 -11.34
N ALA A 88 -6.46 -10.45 -10.73
CA ALA A 88 -6.06 -9.23 -11.44
C ALA A 88 -4.54 -9.08 -11.55
N ARG A 89 -3.78 -10.05 -11.07
CA ARG A 89 -2.32 -9.98 -11.12
C ARG A 89 -1.80 -10.09 -12.55
N GLY A 90 -0.62 -9.53 -12.79
CA GLY A 90 0.00 -9.54 -14.11
C GLY A 90 -0.57 -8.50 -15.07
N ARG A 91 -1.38 -7.57 -14.59
CA ARG A 91 -2.00 -6.51 -15.41
C ARG A 91 -1.48 -5.11 -15.11
N GLY A 92 -0.42 -4.98 -14.31
CA GLY A 92 0.18 -3.69 -13.99
C GLY A 92 -0.51 -2.92 -12.86
N VAL A 93 -1.37 -3.57 -12.08
CA VAL A 93 -2.12 -2.92 -10.98
C VAL A 93 -1.15 -2.40 -9.91
N ALA A 94 -0.22 -3.23 -9.46
CA ALA A 94 0.75 -2.82 -8.43
C ALA A 94 1.59 -1.64 -8.90
N THR A 95 2.09 -1.69 -10.13
CA THR A 95 2.87 -0.58 -10.70
C THR A 95 2.06 0.70 -10.75
N ALA A 96 0.80 0.62 -11.19
CA ALA A 96 -0.07 1.80 -11.25
C ALA A 96 -0.31 2.40 -9.86
N LEU A 97 -0.53 1.56 -8.85
CA LEU A 97 -0.69 2.03 -7.47
C LEU A 97 0.59 2.70 -6.96
N ILE A 98 1.74 2.08 -7.17
CA ILE A 98 3.02 2.65 -6.75
C ILE A 98 3.26 4.02 -7.41
N GLU A 99 2.98 4.14 -8.70
CA GLU A 99 3.15 5.41 -9.42
C GLU A 99 2.24 6.51 -8.86
N HIS A 100 1.00 6.17 -8.50
CA HIS A 100 0.09 7.13 -7.88
C HIS A 100 0.55 7.56 -6.49
N VAL A 101 1.09 6.65 -5.70
CA VAL A 101 1.69 7.01 -4.40
C VAL A 101 2.91 7.91 -4.61
N ALA A 102 3.73 7.62 -5.62
CA ALA A 102 4.88 8.46 -5.96
C ALA A 102 4.45 9.88 -6.32
N GLU A 103 3.36 10.04 -7.09
CA GLU A 103 2.82 11.37 -7.42
C GLU A 103 2.34 12.09 -6.16
N ALA A 104 1.64 11.41 -5.27
CA ALA A 104 1.21 11.99 -3.99
C ALA A 104 2.42 12.41 -3.15
N ALA A 105 3.47 11.60 -3.14
CA ALA A 105 4.70 11.91 -2.42
C ALA A 105 5.38 13.17 -2.98
N ARG A 106 5.47 13.29 -4.29
CA ARG A 106 6.04 14.47 -4.95
C ARG A 106 5.21 15.72 -4.63
N ALA A 107 3.89 15.61 -4.73
CA ALA A 107 2.99 16.73 -4.45
C ALA A 107 3.12 17.23 -3.01
N ARG A 108 3.41 16.32 -2.07
CA ARG A 108 3.62 16.65 -0.66
C ARG A 108 5.02 17.17 -0.36
N GLY A 109 5.95 17.06 -1.30
CA GLY A 109 7.35 17.46 -1.09
C GLY A 109 8.17 16.42 -0.35
N ALA A 110 7.75 15.16 -0.34
CA ALA A 110 8.53 14.09 0.25
C ALA A 110 9.83 13.90 -0.52
N VAL A 111 10.91 13.62 0.21
CA VAL A 111 12.25 13.49 -0.40
C VAL A 111 12.66 12.04 -0.62
N LYS A 112 11.90 11.11 -0.04
CA LYS A 112 12.10 9.66 -0.21
C LYS A 112 10.76 8.97 -0.27
N PHE A 113 10.72 7.85 -1.00
CA PHE A 113 9.56 6.98 -1.07
C PHE A 113 10.08 5.54 -1.05
N TYR A 114 9.64 4.76 -0.07
CA TYR A 114 10.14 3.41 0.12
C TYR A 114 9.05 2.46 0.60
N TRP A 115 9.33 1.16 0.45
CA TRP A 115 8.52 0.08 0.99
C TRP A 115 9.40 -1.11 1.33
N MET A 116 8.81 -2.07 2.03
CA MET A 116 9.49 -3.28 2.45
C MET A 116 8.73 -4.51 1.98
N THR A 117 9.44 -5.59 1.74
CA THR A 117 8.87 -6.90 1.48
C THR A 117 9.78 -7.95 2.12
N LYS A 118 9.25 -9.16 2.28
CA LYS A 118 10.08 -10.26 2.78
C LYS A 118 11.14 -10.61 1.73
N GLU A 119 12.33 -10.93 2.20
CA GLU A 119 13.47 -11.28 1.33
C GLU A 119 13.12 -12.41 0.36
N GLY A 120 12.34 -13.39 0.81
CA GLY A 120 11.95 -14.55 -0.01
C GLY A 120 10.78 -14.32 -0.94
N ASN A 121 10.19 -13.12 -0.94
CA ASN A 121 9.06 -12.79 -1.83
C ASN A 121 9.57 -12.51 -3.25
N ARG A 122 9.94 -13.56 -3.96
CA ARG A 122 10.60 -13.45 -5.27
C ARG A 122 9.73 -12.79 -6.32
N THR A 123 8.44 -13.09 -6.36
CA THR A 123 7.51 -12.52 -7.35
C THR A 123 7.44 -11.00 -7.21
N ALA A 124 7.23 -10.52 -5.98
CA ALA A 124 7.17 -9.07 -5.72
C ALA A 124 8.53 -8.41 -5.99
N ARG A 125 9.62 -9.04 -5.56
CA ARG A 125 10.96 -8.47 -5.74
C ARG A 125 11.35 -8.37 -7.21
N ALA A 126 10.92 -9.30 -8.05
CA ALA A 126 11.15 -9.21 -9.48
C ALA A 126 10.55 -7.93 -10.08
N LEU A 127 9.34 -7.54 -9.63
CA LEU A 127 8.74 -6.26 -10.01
C LEU A 127 9.52 -5.09 -9.42
N TYR A 128 9.80 -5.14 -8.12
CA TYR A 128 10.44 -4.02 -7.42
C TYR A 128 11.84 -3.73 -7.93
N ASP A 129 12.60 -4.76 -8.32
CA ASP A 129 13.93 -4.58 -8.89
C ASP A 129 13.89 -3.85 -10.23
N ARG A 130 12.76 -3.91 -10.95
CA ARG A 130 12.59 -3.18 -12.22
C ARG A 130 12.24 -1.72 -12.04
N ILE A 131 11.49 -1.39 -10.97
CA ILE A 131 10.90 -0.06 -10.79
C ILE A 131 11.51 0.73 -9.66
N ALA A 132 12.34 0.12 -8.83
CA ALA A 132 12.94 0.75 -7.66
C ALA A 132 14.34 0.18 -7.43
N ARG A 133 14.96 0.55 -6.31
CA ARG A 133 16.32 0.13 -5.98
C ARG A 133 16.34 -0.51 -4.60
N PHE A 134 16.86 -1.72 -4.51
CA PHE A 134 17.14 -2.37 -3.23
C PHE A 134 18.36 -1.73 -2.59
N LYS A 135 18.20 -1.20 -1.37
CA LYS A 135 19.26 -0.45 -0.68
C LYS A 135 20.04 -1.29 0.32
N GLY A 136 19.69 -2.56 0.49
CA GLY A 136 20.45 -3.48 1.34
C GLY A 136 20.18 -3.37 2.85
N PHE A 137 19.15 -2.61 3.25
CA PHE A 137 18.80 -2.53 4.67
C PHE A 137 18.11 -3.81 5.14
N VAL A 138 18.38 -4.18 6.39
CA VAL A 138 17.65 -5.25 7.07
C VAL A 138 16.87 -4.64 8.22
N ARG A 139 15.74 -5.27 8.58
CA ARG A 139 14.87 -4.80 9.63
C ARG A 139 15.03 -5.65 10.88
N TYR A 140 15.11 -4.99 12.03
CA TYR A 140 15.09 -5.63 13.34
C TYR A 140 13.85 -5.18 14.08
N ASP A 141 13.09 -6.11 14.64
CA ASP A 141 11.94 -5.82 15.49
C ASP A 141 12.29 -6.19 16.93
N HIS A 142 12.17 -5.23 17.83
CA HIS A 142 12.40 -5.48 19.25
C HIS A 142 11.05 -5.89 19.88
N PRO A 143 10.99 -6.99 20.63
CA PRO A 143 9.73 -7.35 21.32
C PRO A 143 9.31 -6.27 22.33
N LEU A 144 8.02 -5.97 22.34
CA LEU A 144 7.45 -5.01 23.29
C LEU A 144 6.44 -5.66 24.23
#